data_c9a601accea32a1d3819d29ddcaf9d42
#
_entry.id   c9a601accea32a1d3819d29ddcaf9d42
#
_cell.length_a   1.000
_cell.length_b   1.000
_cell.length_c   1.000
_cell.angle_alpha   90.00
_cell.angle_beta   90.00
_cell.angle_gamma   90.00
#
_symmetry.space_group_name_H-M   'P 1'
#
loop_
_entity.id
_entity.type
_entity.pdbx_description
1 polymer ?
#
loop_
_entity_poly.entity_id
_entity_poly.type
_entity_poly.pdbx_seq_one_letter_code
_entity_poly.pdbx_strand_id
1 'polypeptide(L)'
;MKTKKQASLRNTPFFIYIALWLLVWLHVCRGVITLLLLFPFLSTNSKNNHIQRWSKRLLKIFGVELLVNHANLLPQSSYLLAANHVSWMDIHAINAFKPIRFVAKSEVASWPIFGWMAKQLGTVFIKRDSTRHARQVVDDMASILKTQSICIFPEGTSTIGKSVQFFKPNLFEAAAISEVPACALALAYFDRYTGEHSEVPAFIGDMGLIGSMASILKNRRLRVELTFFAPAKNPPSIPIDRKALASHTQEQIALHLEKRCN
;
A
#
# COMPACT_ATOMS: atom_id res chain seq x y z
N MET A 1 38.41 8.94 -13.76
CA MET A 1 37.68 7.75 -13.28
C MET A 1 37.77 7.68 -11.78
N LYS A 2 36.75 8.17 -11.05
CA LYS A 2 36.69 8.03 -9.58
C LYS A 2 35.87 6.76 -9.29
N THR A 3 36.53 5.73 -8.81
CA THR A 3 35.95 4.50 -8.28
C THR A 3 34.96 4.88 -7.17
N LYS A 4 33.64 4.74 -7.44
CA LYS A 4 32.59 4.79 -6.42
C LYS A 4 32.91 3.69 -5.40
N LYS A 5 33.38 4.08 -4.22
CA LYS A 5 33.47 3.20 -3.06
C LYS A 5 32.08 2.63 -2.83
N GLN A 6 31.87 1.35 -3.16
CA GLN A 6 30.71 0.60 -2.69
C GLN A 6 30.65 0.77 -1.17
N ALA A 7 29.72 1.58 -0.71
CA ALA A 7 29.43 1.68 0.71
C ALA A 7 29.00 0.28 1.15
N SER A 8 29.89 -0.42 1.85
CA SER A 8 29.64 -1.74 2.42
C SER A 8 28.25 -1.73 3.06
N LEU A 9 27.37 -2.59 2.57
CA LEU A 9 26.06 -2.86 3.16
C LEU A 9 26.29 -3.30 4.61
N ARG A 10 26.23 -2.36 5.56
CA ARG A 10 26.31 -2.68 6.98
C ARG A 10 24.98 -3.34 7.36
N ASN A 11 24.95 -4.66 7.32
CA ASN A 11 23.85 -5.43 7.87
C ASN A 11 23.64 -5.07 9.34
N THR A 12 22.37 -5.10 9.76
CA THR A 12 22.00 -4.93 11.17
C THR A 12 22.78 -5.92 12.04
N PRO A 13 23.50 -5.47 13.10
CA PRO A 13 24.21 -6.37 14.00
C PRO A 13 23.31 -7.42 14.61
N PHE A 14 23.83 -8.63 14.82
CA PHE A 14 23.05 -9.81 15.23
C PHE A 14 22.17 -9.58 16.47
N PHE A 15 22.71 -9.01 17.55
CA PHE A 15 21.92 -8.73 18.75
C PHE A 15 20.80 -7.72 18.51
N ILE A 16 21.05 -6.68 17.71
CA ILE A 16 20.02 -5.70 17.32
C ILE A 16 18.95 -6.40 16.46
N TYR A 17 19.34 -7.27 15.54
CA TYR A 17 18.42 -8.01 14.71
C TYR A 17 17.48 -8.90 15.53
N ILE A 18 17.96 -9.60 16.56
CA ILE A 18 17.11 -10.38 17.48
C ILE A 18 16.17 -9.47 18.26
N ALA A 19 16.68 -8.36 18.81
CA ALA A 19 15.84 -7.40 19.52
C ALA A 19 14.73 -6.81 18.63
N LEU A 20 15.02 -6.57 17.34
CA LEU A 20 14.03 -6.10 16.38
C LEU A 20 12.93 -7.13 16.12
N TRP A 21 13.28 -8.42 16.02
CA TRP A 21 12.26 -9.48 15.92
C TRP A 21 11.35 -9.51 17.13
N LEU A 22 11.90 -9.40 18.33
CA LEU A 22 11.09 -9.29 19.55
C LEU A 22 10.16 -8.08 19.51
N LEU A 23 10.68 -6.92 19.10
CA LEU A 23 9.86 -5.71 18.93
C LEU A 23 8.76 -5.86 17.89
N VAL A 24 9.03 -6.55 16.76
CA VAL A 24 8.00 -6.85 15.76
C VAL A 24 6.86 -7.67 16.37
N TRP A 25 7.19 -8.77 17.06
CA TRP A 25 6.18 -9.64 17.65
C TRP A 25 5.40 -8.94 18.78
N LEU A 26 6.07 -8.19 19.64
CA LEU A 26 5.40 -7.36 20.65
C LEU A 26 4.46 -6.32 20.02
N HIS A 27 4.88 -5.73 18.89
CA HIS A 27 4.06 -4.78 18.17
C HIS A 27 2.83 -5.44 17.52
N VAL A 28 2.98 -6.63 16.93
CA VAL A 28 1.88 -7.43 16.38
C VAL A 28 0.90 -7.83 17.51
N CYS A 29 1.40 -8.37 18.63
CA CYS A 29 0.57 -8.72 19.78
C CYS A 29 -0.23 -7.52 20.29
N ARG A 30 0.41 -6.36 20.41
CA ARG A 30 -0.28 -5.11 20.78
C ARG A 30 -1.37 -4.75 19.78
N GLY A 31 -1.12 -4.92 18.47
CA GLY A 31 -2.13 -4.72 17.42
C GLY A 31 -3.34 -5.62 17.62
N VAL A 32 -3.11 -6.92 17.83
CA VAL A 32 -4.15 -7.92 18.08
C VAL A 32 -4.99 -7.53 19.32
N ILE A 33 -4.34 -7.21 20.44
CA ILE A 33 -5.01 -6.80 21.69
C ILE A 33 -5.84 -5.53 21.45
N THR A 34 -5.30 -4.54 20.72
CA THR A 34 -6.02 -3.31 20.39
C THR A 34 -7.27 -3.60 19.55
N LEU A 35 -7.15 -4.48 18.53
CA LEU A 35 -8.28 -4.86 17.68
C LEU A 35 -9.36 -5.64 18.44
N LEU A 36 -8.98 -6.51 19.37
CA LEU A 36 -9.91 -7.30 20.16
C LEU A 36 -10.63 -6.48 21.24
N LEU A 37 -9.88 -5.69 22.00
CA LEU A 37 -10.40 -5.08 23.23
C LEU A 37 -10.88 -3.64 23.04
N LEU A 38 -10.27 -2.86 22.13
CA LEU A 38 -10.57 -1.44 21.98
C LEU A 38 -11.42 -1.14 20.75
N PHE A 39 -11.10 -1.76 19.58
CA PHE A 39 -11.75 -1.44 18.33
C PHE A 39 -13.29 -1.51 18.32
N PRO A 40 -13.95 -2.49 18.98
CA PRO A 40 -15.41 -2.54 19.01
C PRO A 40 -16.06 -1.27 19.58
N PHE A 41 -15.37 -0.58 20.48
CA PHE A 41 -15.90 0.59 21.22
C PHE A 41 -15.43 1.94 20.67
N LEU A 42 -14.52 1.94 19.67
CA LEU A 42 -13.94 3.17 19.14
C LEU A 42 -14.77 3.76 18.00
N SER A 43 -14.84 5.09 17.94
CA SER A 43 -15.31 5.83 16.78
C SER A 43 -14.39 5.63 15.57
N THR A 44 -14.88 5.87 14.36
CA THR A 44 -14.09 5.76 13.12
C THR A 44 -12.81 6.60 13.17
N ASN A 45 -12.88 7.83 13.67
CA ASN A 45 -11.70 8.70 13.79
C ASN A 45 -10.66 8.13 14.76
N SER A 46 -11.11 7.59 15.90
CA SER A 46 -10.22 6.94 16.86
C SER A 46 -9.57 5.68 16.28
N LYS A 47 -10.33 4.85 15.53
CA LYS A 47 -9.80 3.70 14.81
C LYS A 47 -8.71 4.12 13.84
N ASN A 48 -8.96 5.13 13.02
CA ASN A 48 -8.00 5.67 12.06
C ASN A 48 -6.71 6.17 12.77
N ASN A 49 -6.84 6.89 13.89
CA ASN A 49 -5.69 7.32 14.67
C ASN A 49 -4.86 6.13 15.19
N HIS A 50 -5.50 5.05 15.62
CA HIS A 50 -4.81 3.83 16.06
C HIS A 50 -4.09 3.15 14.89
N ILE A 51 -4.74 2.99 13.73
CA ILE A 51 -4.15 2.42 12.51
C ILE A 51 -2.92 3.22 12.09
N GLN A 52 -3.04 4.55 12.03
CA GLN A 52 -1.94 5.41 11.62
C GLN A 52 -0.74 5.32 12.57
N ARG A 53 -0.97 5.41 13.87
CA ARG A 53 0.10 5.30 14.88
C ARG A 53 0.76 3.93 14.87
N TRP A 54 -0.02 2.86 14.70
CA TRP A 54 0.48 1.50 14.60
C TRP A 54 1.37 1.34 13.37
N SER A 55 0.92 1.80 12.19
CA SER A 55 1.68 1.75 10.94
C SER A 55 2.95 2.59 11.01
N LYS A 56 2.91 3.82 11.56
CA LYS A 56 4.12 4.65 11.79
C LYS A 56 5.15 3.94 12.66
N ARG A 57 4.71 3.26 13.74
CA ARG A 57 5.61 2.50 14.61
C ARG A 57 6.20 1.30 13.90
N LEU A 58 5.41 0.59 13.09
CA LEU A 58 5.89 -0.54 12.30
C LEU A 58 7.01 -0.09 11.35
N LEU A 59 6.79 0.97 10.56
CA LEU A 59 7.83 1.53 9.68
C LEU A 59 9.11 1.86 10.47
N LYS A 60 8.97 2.47 11.65
CA LYS A 60 10.12 2.78 12.53
C LYS A 60 10.87 1.53 13.00
N ILE A 61 10.17 0.44 13.37
CA ILE A 61 10.78 -0.83 13.76
C ILE A 61 11.58 -1.40 12.59
N PHE A 62 11.03 -1.37 11.37
CA PHE A 62 11.71 -1.81 10.15
C PHE A 62 12.78 -0.83 9.64
N GLY A 63 12.89 0.36 10.23
CA GLY A 63 13.86 1.38 9.83
C GLY A 63 13.54 2.01 8.48
N VAL A 64 12.24 2.07 8.13
CA VAL A 64 11.74 2.67 6.89
C VAL A 64 11.33 4.12 7.15
N GLU A 65 11.94 5.06 6.46
CA GLU A 65 11.58 6.47 6.43
C GLU A 65 10.42 6.67 5.44
N LEU A 66 9.42 7.46 5.80
CA LEU A 66 8.29 7.79 4.95
C LEU A 66 8.44 9.22 4.42
N LEU A 67 8.47 9.37 3.09
CA LEU A 67 8.38 10.65 2.40
C LEU A 67 7.06 10.74 1.64
N VAL A 68 6.34 11.85 1.80
CA VAL A 68 5.04 12.06 1.16
C VAL A 68 5.09 13.31 0.30
N ASN A 69 4.80 13.17 -0.98
CA ASN A 69 4.81 14.23 -1.98
C ASN A 69 3.40 14.50 -2.51
N HIS A 70 3.06 15.76 -2.68
CA HIS A 70 1.82 16.22 -3.32
C HIS A 70 0.52 15.75 -2.66
N ALA A 71 0.53 15.53 -1.34
CA ALA A 71 -0.65 15.09 -0.58
C ALA A 71 -1.83 16.08 -0.68
N ASN A 72 -1.55 17.35 -0.97
CA ASN A 72 -2.53 18.41 -1.19
C ASN A 72 -3.39 18.22 -2.46
N LEU A 73 -2.97 17.33 -3.37
CA LEU A 73 -3.74 17.00 -4.58
C LEU A 73 -4.88 16.01 -4.31
N LEU A 74 -4.89 15.36 -3.14
CA LEU A 74 -5.97 14.44 -2.78
C LEU A 74 -7.27 15.19 -2.51
N PRO A 75 -8.42 14.69 -3.00
CA PRO A 75 -9.74 15.25 -2.70
C PRO A 75 -10.06 15.19 -1.21
N GLN A 76 -10.88 16.14 -0.74
CA GLN A 76 -11.43 16.09 0.63
C GLN A 76 -12.57 15.07 0.75
N SER A 77 -13.29 14.82 -0.35
CA SER A 77 -14.30 13.76 -0.44
C SER A 77 -13.66 12.37 -0.51
N SER A 78 -14.48 11.32 -0.54
CA SER A 78 -14.03 9.95 -0.82
C SER A 78 -13.48 9.81 -2.25
N TYR A 79 -12.54 8.90 -2.44
CA TYR A 79 -11.88 8.62 -3.72
C TYR A 79 -11.41 7.17 -3.80
N LEU A 80 -11.23 6.68 -5.01
CA LEU A 80 -10.51 5.46 -5.29
C LEU A 80 -9.02 5.81 -5.47
N LEU A 81 -8.14 5.21 -4.67
CA LEU A 81 -6.69 5.37 -4.79
C LEU A 81 -6.12 4.17 -5.54
N ALA A 82 -5.57 4.36 -6.72
CA ALA A 82 -4.87 3.34 -7.49
C ALA A 82 -3.36 3.50 -7.32
N ALA A 83 -2.70 2.48 -6.80
CA ALA A 83 -1.26 2.48 -6.55
C ALA A 83 -0.56 1.31 -7.27
N ASN A 84 0.70 1.50 -7.70
CA ASN A 84 1.56 0.37 -8.01
C ASN A 84 1.88 -0.42 -6.73
N HIS A 85 2.30 -1.68 -6.88
CA HIS A 85 2.52 -2.58 -5.76
C HIS A 85 3.92 -3.17 -5.74
N VAL A 86 4.62 -3.00 -4.63
CA VAL A 86 5.99 -3.49 -4.43
C VAL A 86 6.04 -4.50 -3.28
N SER A 87 5.32 -4.23 -2.20
CA SER A 87 5.49 -4.94 -0.94
C SER A 87 4.23 -4.96 -0.07
N TRP A 88 4.13 -5.91 0.82
CA TRP A 88 3.19 -5.85 1.94
C TRP A 88 3.38 -4.57 2.79
N MET A 89 4.57 -4.00 2.79
CA MET A 89 4.91 -2.75 3.48
C MET A 89 4.17 -1.53 2.92
N ASP A 90 3.71 -1.56 1.65
CA ASP A 90 2.96 -0.48 1.00
C ASP A 90 1.70 -0.11 1.76
N ILE A 91 0.98 -1.14 2.27
CA ILE A 91 -0.22 -0.98 3.08
C ILE A 91 0.08 -0.14 4.32
N HIS A 92 1.23 -0.41 4.96
CA HIS A 92 1.63 0.30 6.18
C HIS A 92 2.20 1.68 5.88
N ALA A 93 2.88 1.87 4.74
CA ALA A 93 3.32 3.19 4.30
C ALA A 93 2.13 4.12 4.03
N ILE A 94 1.13 3.64 3.30
CA ILE A 94 -0.10 4.39 3.02
C ILE A 94 -0.87 4.68 4.31
N ASN A 95 -1.08 3.69 5.17
CA ASN A 95 -1.77 3.86 6.46
C ASN A 95 -1.01 4.76 7.45
N ALA A 96 0.32 4.80 7.38
CA ALA A 96 1.13 5.72 8.19
C ALA A 96 0.94 7.18 7.78
N PHE A 97 0.62 7.45 6.51
CA PHE A 97 0.23 8.76 6.03
C PHE A 97 -1.25 9.04 6.34
N LYS A 98 -2.16 8.27 5.75
CA LYS A 98 -3.62 8.42 5.91
C LYS A 98 -4.28 7.04 5.88
N PRO A 99 -4.94 6.60 6.95
CA PRO A 99 -5.65 5.33 6.97
C PRO A 99 -6.70 5.26 5.87
N ILE A 100 -6.70 4.15 5.15
CA ILE A 100 -7.61 3.89 4.04
C ILE A 100 -7.95 2.40 4.02
N ARG A 101 -9.10 2.02 3.43
CA ARG A 101 -9.43 0.61 3.21
C ARG A 101 -8.69 0.06 2.00
N PHE A 102 -8.36 -1.24 2.03
CA PHE A 102 -7.68 -1.93 0.93
C PHE A 102 -8.55 -3.01 0.33
N VAL A 103 -8.26 -3.34 -0.93
CA VAL A 103 -8.73 -4.56 -1.58
C VAL A 103 -7.56 -5.54 -1.64
N ALA A 104 -7.78 -6.77 -1.18
CA ALA A 104 -6.78 -7.82 -1.16
C ALA A 104 -7.30 -9.12 -1.79
N LYS A 105 -6.39 -10.00 -2.19
CA LYS A 105 -6.75 -11.37 -2.64
C LYS A 105 -7.35 -12.16 -1.48
N SER A 106 -8.31 -13.04 -1.78
CA SER A 106 -8.97 -13.90 -0.78
C SER A 106 -7.99 -14.78 0.00
N GLU A 107 -6.87 -15.19 -0.61
CA GLU A 107 -5.83 -16.00 0.01
C GLU A 107 -5.17 -15.29 1.19
N VAL A 108 -5.09 -13.95 1.16
CA VAL A 108 -4.57 -13.15 2.28
C VAL A 108 -5.46 -13.29 3.52
N ALA A 109 -6.77 -13.53 3.34
CA ALA A 109 -7.69 -13.73 4.45
C ALA A 109 -7.39 -14.99 5.27
N SER A 110 -6.70 -15.98 4.69
CA SER A 110 -6.27 -17.22 5.35
C SER A 110 -4.93 -17.10 6.07
N TRP A 111 -4.19 -16.00 5.91
CA TRP A 111 -2.92 -15.82 6.58
C TRP A 111 -3.12 -15.75 8.10
N PRO A 112 -2.40 -16.58 8.88
CA PRO A 112 -2.49 -16.56 10.33
C PRO A 112 -2.26 -15.14 10.87
N ILE A 113 -3.07 -14.70 11.84
CA ILE A 113 -3.01 -13.40 12.49
C ILE A 113 -3.26 -12.23 11.51
N PHE A 114 -2.46 -12.09 10.45
CA PHE A 114 -2.51 -10.95 9.53
C PHE A 114 -3.81 -10.91 8.70
N GLY A 115 -4.32 -12.06 8.25
CA GLY A 115 -5.60 -12.15 7.54
C GLY A 115 -6.77 -11.75 8.44
N TRP A 116 -6.77 -12.19 9.70
CA TRP A 116 -7.75 -11.77 10.69
C TRP A 116 -7.65 -10.28 10.98
N MET A 117 -6.44 -9.73 11.19
CA MET A 117 -6.25 -8.29 11.39
C MET A 117 -6.78 -7.49 10.20
N ALA A 118 -6.48 -7.92 8.96
CA ALA A 118 -6.98 -7.27 7.75
C ALA A 118 -8.51 -7.25 7.68
N LYS A 119 -9.19 -8.35 8.09
CA LYS A 119 -10.66 -8.39 8.21
C LYS A 119 -11.18 -7.35 9.21
N GLN A 120 -10.57 -7.25 10.39
CA GLN A 120 -10.96 -6.28 11.41
C GLN A 120 -10.79 -4.82 10.96
N LEU A 121 -9.85 -4.58 10.05
CA LEU A 121 -9.58 -3.27 9.44
C LEU A 121 -10.50 -2.95 8.25
N GLY A 122 -11.43 -3.85 7.91
CA GLY A 122 -12.39 -3.65 6.83
C GLY A 122 -11.81 -3.83 5.42
N THR A 123 -10.75 -4.64 5.28
CA THR A 123 -10.23 -5.04 3.97
C THR A 123 -11.29 -5.80 3.18
N VAL A 124 -11.50 -5.41 1.93
CA VAL A 124 -12.37 -6.09 0.97
C VAL A 124 -11.58 -7.22 0.30
N PHE A 125 -12.08 -8.47 0.39
CA PHE A 125 -11.37 -9.62 -0.18
C PHE A 125 -12.01 -10.04 -1.50
N ILE A 126 -11.19 -10.21 -2.55
CA ILE A 126 -11.64 -10.62 -3.88
C ILE A 126 -11.15 -12.02 -4.25
N LYS A 127 -12.07 -12.89 -4.69
CA LYS A 127 -11.77 -14.16 -5.37
C LYS A 127 -11.73 -13.92 -6.87
N ARG A 128 -10.60 -14.28 -7.52
CA ARG A 128 -10.40 -14.01 -8.96
C ARG A 128 -11.10 -15.01 -9.88
N ASP A 129 -11.43 -16.18 -9.39
CA ASP A 129 -11.94 -17.30 -10.17
C ASP A 129 -13.48 -17.27 -10.34
N SER A 130 -14.14 -16.21 -9.85
CA SER A 130 -15.60 -16.07 -9.91
C SER A 130 -16.00 -14.68 -10.41
N THR A 131 -16.55 -14.61 -11.62
CA THR A 131 -17.10 -13.36 -12.21
C THR A 131 -18.23 -12.80 -11.35
N ARG A 132 -19.10 -13.67 -10.79
CA ARG A 132 -20.19 -13.27 -9.89
C ARG A 132 -19.64 -12.62 -8.62
N HIS A 133 -18.60 -13.23 -8.02
CA HIS A 133 -17.98 -12.66 -6.82
C HIS A 133 -17.25 -11.35 -7.12
N ALA A 134 -16.57 -11.27 -8.28
CA ALA A 134 -15.91 -10.03 -8.70
C ALA A 134 -16.89 -8.87 -8.85
N ARG A 135 -18.11 -9.15 -9.38
CA ARG A 135 -19.18 -8.15 -9.50
C ARG A 135 -19.68 -7.71 -8.13
N GLN A 136 -19.93 -8.66 -7.21
CA GLN A 136 -20.33 -8.36 -5.84
C GLN A 136 -19.31 -7.45 -5.14
N VAL A 137 -18.01 -7.73 -5.32
CA VAL A 137 -16.95 -6.89 -4.75
C VAL A 137 -16.97 -5.47 -5.30
N VAL A 138 -17.27 -5.29 -6.59
CA VAL A 138 -17.42 -3.96 -7.20
C VAL A 138 -18.60 -3.21 -6.56
N ASP A 139 -19.74 -3.87 -6.37
CA ASP A 139 -20.94 -3.27 -5.74
C ASP A 139 -20.66 -2.91 -4.27
N ASP A 140 -19.99 -3.79 -3.52
CA ASP A 140 -19.57 -3.53 -2.13
C ASP A 140 -18.60 -2.34 -2.06
N MET A 141 -17.61 -2.27 -2.96
CA MET A 141 -16.68 -1.15 -3.06
C MET A 141 -17.41 0.15 -3.39
N ALA A 142 -18.35 0.13 -4.35
CA ALA A 142 -19.12 1.31 -4.73
C ALA A 142 -19.94 1.84 -3.54
N SER A 143 -20.52 0.93 -2.74
CA SER A 143 -21.22 1.31 -1.50
C SER A 143 -20.29 1.97 -0.49
N ILE A 144 -19.09 1.42 -0.27
CA ILE A 144 -18.09 1.98 0.65
C ILE A 144 -17.58 3.34 0.16
N LEU A 145 -17.34 3.49 -1.14
CA LEU A 145 -16.83 4.70 -1.77
C LEU A 145 -17.76 5.92 -1.61
N LYS A 146 -19.05 5.72 -1.33
CA LYS A 146 -19.96 6.82 -1.00
C LYS A 146 -19.55 7.60 0.25
N THR A 147 -18.83 6.98 1.17
CA THR A 147 -18.46 7.58 2.47
C THR A 147 -17.00 7.47 2.85
N GLN A 148 -16.25 6.53 2.24
CA GLN A 148 -14.87 6.25 2.60
C GLN A 148 -14.04 5.98 1.35
N SER A 149 -12.76 6.38 1.39
CA SER A 149 -11.82 6.08 0.30
C SER A 149 -11.33 4.62 0.37
N ILE A 150 -11.02 4.06 -0.81
CA ILE A 150 -10.47 2.69 -0.96
C ILE A 150 -9.18 2.78 -1.76
N CYS A 151 -8.17 2.01 -1.35
CA CYS A 151 -6.94 1.81 -2.11
C CYS A 151 -6.95 0.45 -2.79
N ILE A 152 -6.59 0.43 -4.07
CA ILE A 152 -6.41 -0.77 -4.89
C ILE A 152 -5.00 -0.85 -5.44
N PHE A 153 -4.51 -2.07 -5.67
CA PHE A 153 -3.30 -2.38 -6.41
C PHE A 153 -3.69 -3.08 -7.72
N PRO A 154 -3.99 -2.30 -8.79
CA PRO A 154 -4.64 -2.86 -9.98
C PRO A 154 -3.74 -3.74 -10.84
N GLU A 155 -2.41 -3.75 -10.61
CA GLU A 155 -1.49 -4.74 -11.17
C GLU A 155 -1.88 -6.17 -10.75
N GLY A 156 -2.43 -6.28 -9.53
CA GLY A 156 -2.87 -7.54 -8.97
C GLY A 156 -1.74 -8.47 -8.55
N THR A 157 -0.51 -8.02 -8.58
CA THR A 157 0.69 -8.66 -8.05
C THR A 157 1.68 -7.58 -7.64
N SER A 158 2.63 -7.91 -6.78
CA SER A 158 3.75 -7.02 -6.46
C SER A 158 4.89 -7.20 -7.47
N THR A 159 5.66 -6.12 -7.66
CA THR A 159 6.78 -6.01 -8.59
C THR A 159 8.02 -5.47 -7.87
N ILE A 160 9.14 -5.31 -8.60
CA ILE A 160 10.34 -4.65 -8.06
C ILE A 160 10.20 -3.13 -7.95
N GLY A 161 9.12 -2.54 -8.51
CA GLY A 161 8.80 -1.12 -8.38
C GLY A 161 9.54 -0.16 -9.30
N LYS A 162 10.27 -0.65 -10.31
CA LYS A 162 10.95 0.19 -11.33
C LYS A 162 10.00 0.59 -12.47
N SER A 163 8.99 -0.21 -12.71
CA SER A 163 7.98 -0.01 -13.74
C SER A 163 6.63 -0.49 -13.24
N VAL A 164 5.58 -0.14 -13.96
CA VAL A 164 4.19 -0.52 -13.66
C VAL A 164 3.73 -1.57 -14.63
N GLN A 165 3.09 -2.62 -14.14
CA GLN A 165 2.39 -3.58 -14.98
C GLN A 165 1.02 -3.04 -15.40
N PHE A 166 0.37 -3.74 -16.33
CA PHE A 166 -0.95 -3.37 -16.82
C PHE A 166 -1.98 -3.30 -15.69
N PHE A 167 -2.67 -2.16 -15.59
CA PHE A 167 -3.75 -1.95 -14.63
C PHE A 167 -5.04 -2.60 -15.10
N LYS A 168 -5.53 -3.57 -14.32
CA LYS A 168 -6.80 -4.26 -14.56
C LYS A 168 -7.97 -3.32 -14.29
N PRO A 169 -8.83 -3.00 -15.28
CA PRO A 169 -9.84 -1.96 -15.13
C PRO A 169 -11.04 -2.36 -14.25
N ASN A 170 -11.20 -3.64 -13.92
CA ASN A 170 -12.42 -4.14 -13.28
C ASN A 170 -12.78 -3.43 -11.96
N LEU A 171 -11.81 -3.13 -11.10
CA LEU A 171 -12.07 -2.49 -9.81
C LEU A 171 -12.32 -0.97 -9.94
N PHE A 172 -11.95 -0.36 -11.06
CA PHE A 172 -12.26 1.05 -11.34
C PHE A 172 -13.75 1.27 -11.61
N GLU A 173 -14.50 0.21 -11.96
CA GLU A 173 -15.95 0.28 -12.10
C GLU A 173 -16.64 0.80 -10.84
N ALA A 174 -16.12 0.45 -9.66
CA ALA A 174 -16.65 0.94 -8.39
C ALA A 174 -16.57 2.48 -8.27
N ALA A 175 -15.52 3.10 -8.78
CA ALA A 175 -15.38 4.56 -8.83
C ALA A 175 -16.36 5.18 -9.83
N ALA A 176 -16.56 4.52 -10.98
CA ALA A 176 -17.54 4.97 -11.98
C ALA A 176 -18.98 4.92 -11.44
N ILE A 177 -19.37 3.80 -10.80
CA ILE A 177 -20.72 3.61 -10.21
C ILE A 177 -21.00 4.63 -9.09
N SER A 178 -19.98 4.92 -8.25
CA SER A 178 -20.14 5.83 -7.11
C SER A 178 -19.81 7.30 -7.43
N GLU A 179 -19.47 7.60 -8.69
CA GLU A 179 -19.14 8.93 -9.19
C GLU A 179 -18.02 9.64 -8.37
N VAL A 180 -17.08 8.83 -7.83
CA VAL A 180 -15.95 9.38 -7.08
C VAL A 180 -14.69 9.45 -7.95
N PRO A 181 -13.79 10.41 -7.68
CA PRO A 181 -12.54 10.52 -8.44
C PRO A 181 -11.62 9.31 -8.20
N ALA A 182 -10.91 8.90 -9.27
CA ALA A 182 -9.78 8.00 -9.18
C ALA A 182 -8.48 8.80 -9.12
N CYS A 183 -7.69 8.57 -8.06
CA CYS A 183 -6.40 9.20 -7.82
C CYS A 183 -5.28 8.20 -8.02
N ALA A 184 -4.17 8.62 -8.62
CA ALA A 184 -2.99 7.79 -8.74
C ALA A 184 -2.01 8.04 -7.58
N LEU A 185 -1.31 6.98 -7.17
CA LEU A 185 -0.23 7.00 -6.19
C LEU A 185 0.97 6.22 -6.72
N ALA A 186 2.07 6.90 -7.02
CA ALA A 186 3.34 6.23 -7.26
C ALA A 186 4.01 5.92 -5.92
N LEU A 187 4.42 4.67 -5.76
CA LEU A 187 5.10 4.15 -4.60
C LEU A 187 6.43 3.55 -5.02
N ALA A 188 7.53 4.03 -4.43
CA ALA A 188 8.88 3.56 -4.73
C ALA A 188 9.75 3.51 -3.46
N TYR A 189 10.70 2.57 -3.44
CA TYR A 189 11.63 2.40 -2.33
C TYR A 189 13.06 2.75 -2.75
N PHE A 190 13.75 3.44 -1.86
CA PHE A 190 15.13 3.89 -2.06
C PHE A 190 15.99 3.57 -0.86
N ASP A 191 17.28 3.41 -1.08
CA ASP A 191 18.26 3.53 0.01
C ASP A 191 18.31 5.00 0.45
N ARG A 192 18.01 5.27 1.72
CA ARG A 192 17.90 6.64 2.25
C ARG A 192 19.22 7.42 2.27
N TYR A 193 20.35 6.73 2.14
CA TYR A 193 21.69 7.36 2.16
C TYR A 193 22.24 7.60 0.76
N THR A 194 22.01 6.67 -0.17
CA THR A 194 22.50 6.80 -1.56
C THR A 194 21.47 7.45 -2.47
N GLY A 195 20.17 7.34 -2.12
CA GLY A 195 19.06 7.77 -2.98
C GLY A 195 18.81 6.82 -4.16
N GLU A 196 19.54 5.71 -4.24
CA GLU A 196 19.35 4.71 -5.30
C GLU A 196 18.12 3.85 -5.03
N HIS A 197 17.44 3.42 -6.10
CA HIS A 197 16.30 2.52 -6.01
C HIS A 197 16.67 1.22 -5.29
N SER A 198 15.80 0.74 -4.40
CA SER A 198 16.04 -0.44 -3.58
C SER A 198 14.98 -1.52 -3.83
N GLU A 199 15.43 -2.70 -4.22
CA GLU A 199 14.59 -3.89 -4.40
C GLU A 199 14.42 -4.71 -3.10
N VAL A 200 15.09 -4.33 -2.01
CA VAL A 200 15.03 -5.04 -0.71
C VAL A 200 13.61 -5.29 -0.20
N PRO A 201 12.66 -4.35 -0.28
CA PRO A 201 11.30 -4.57 0.19
C PRO A 201 10.42 -5.34 -0.81
N ALA A 202 10.86 -5.57 -2.05
CA ALA A 202 10.05 -6.23 -3.08
C ALA A 202 9.58 -7.61 -2.60
N PHE A 203 8.26 -7.84 -2.68
CA PHE A 203 7.61 -9.07 -2.26
C PHE A 203 7.11 -9.83 -3.48
N ILE A 204 8.02 -10.54 -4.15
CA ILE A 204 7.81 -11.16 -5.46
C ILE A 204 8.08 -12.67 -5.43
N GLY A 205 7.51 -13.40 -6.40
CA GLY A 205 7.66 -14.85 -6.51
C GLY A 205 7.09 -15.60 -5.31
N ASP A 206 7.79 -16.66 -4.90
CA ASP A 206 7.38 -17.54 -3.79
C ASP A 206 7.92 -17.07 -2.43
N MET A 207 8.29 -15.79 -2.31
CA MET A 207 8.81 -15.24 -1.06
C MET A 207 7.76 -15.30 0.05
N GLY A 208 8.08 -15.98 1.15
CA GLY A 208 7.25 -15.97 2.36
C GLY A 208 7.36 -14.65 3.13
N LEU A 209 6.28 -14.29 3.85
CA LEU A 209 6.22 -13.04 4.63
C LEU A 209 7.38 -12.89 5.61
N ILE A 210 7.70 -13.95 6.37
CA ILE A 210 8.80 -13.94 7.35
C ILE A 210 10.16 -13.70 6.68
N GLY A 211 10.39 -14.30 5.49
CA GLY A 211 11.61 -14.07 4.71
C GLY A 211 11.75 -12.62 4.25
N SER A 212 10.66 -12.02 3.77
CA SER A 212 10.61 -10.60 3.41
C SER A 212 10.88 -9.70 4.62
N MET A 213 10.22 -9.95 5.76
CA MET A 213 10.45 -9.22 7.02
C MET A 213 11.92 -9.30 7.43
N ALA A 214 12.52 -10.51 7.36
CA ALA A 214 13.93 -10.73 7.67
C ALA A 214 14.87 -9.90 6.78
N SER A 215 14.59 -9.87 5.47
CA SER A 215 15.37 -9.08 4.50
C SER A 215 15.33 -7.59 4.85
N ILE A 216 14.16 -7.03 5.12
CA ILE A 216 13.99 -5.62 5.46
C ILE A 216 14.68 -5.30 6.80
N LEU A 217 14.52 -6.15 7.83
CA LEU A 217 15.17 -5.95 9.13
C LEU A 217 16.69 -6.00 9.07
N LYS A 218 17.27 -6.76 8.13
CA LYS A 218 18.71 -6.77 7.88
C LYS A 218 19.20 -5.47 7.21
N ASN A 219 18.33 -4.84 6.39
CA ASN A 219 18.68 -3.71 5.53
C ASN A 219 17.91 -2.43 5.92
N ARG A 220 17.99 -2.01 7.18
CA ARG A 220 17.24 -0.89 7.77
C ARG A 220 17.65 0.50 7.24
N ARG A 221 17.76 0.64 5.92
CA ARG A 221 18.20 1.86 5.23
C ARG A 221 17.19 2.36 4.22
N LEU A 222 15.96 1.94 4.35
CA LEU A 222 14.93 2.20 3.37
C LEU A 222 14.25 3.56 3.59
N ARG A 223 13.90 4.20 2.48
CA ARG A 223 12.92 5.26 2.38
C ARG A 223 11.84 4.81 1.42
N VAL A 224 10.57 4.94 1.82
CA VAL A 224 9.43 4.80 0.92
C VAL A 224 8.93 6.18 0.55
N GLU A 225 8.78 6.43 -0.75
CA GLU A 225 8.23 7.67 -1.29
C GLU A 225 6.81 7.40 -1.80
N LEU A 226 5.85 8.18 -1.29
CA LEU A 226 4.47 8.22 -1.75
C LEU A 226 4.29 9.51 -2.53
N THR A 227 4.06 9.43 -3.84
CA THR A 227 3.81 10.60 -4.68
C THR A 227 2.39 10.54 -5.24
N PHE A 228 1.55 11.49 -4.82
CA PHE A 228 0.15 11.59 -5.24
C PHE A 228 0.03 12.45 -6.49
N PHE A 229 -0.97 12.12 -7.33
CA PHE A 229 -1.29 12.86 -8.54
C PHE A 229 -2.71 13.42 -8.46
N ALA A 230 -2.92 14.51 -9.18
CA ALA A 230 -4.25 15.06 -9.33
C ALA A 230 -5.18 14.02 -9.97
N PRO A 231 -6.44 13.89 -9.49
CA PRO A 231 -7.40 12.99 -10.09
C PRO A 231 -7.65 13.35 -11.54
N ALA A 232 -8.02 12.36 -12.34
CA ALA A 232 -8.45 12.58 -13.71
C ALA A 232 -9.61 13.59 -13.72
N LYS A 233 -9.48 14.65 -14.48
CA LYS A 233 -10.60 15.58 -14.73
C LYS A 233 -11.51 14.94 -15.75
N ASN A 234 -12.67 14.47 -15.31
CA ASN A 234 -13.70 14.05 -16.24
C ASN A 234 -14.40 15.31 -16.76
N PRO A 235 -14.55 15.47 -18.09
CA PRO A 235 -15.48 16.43 -18.64
C PRO A 235 -16.90 16.09 -18.11
N PRO A 236 -17.70 17.08 -17.69
CA PRO A 236 -19.02 16.84 -17.11
C PRO A 236 -20.00 16.07 -18.02
N SER A 237 -19.68 15.97 -19.31
CA SER A 237 -20.55 15.40 -20.36
C SER A 237 -20.23 13.96 -20.77
N ILE A 238 -19.18 13.33 -20.21
CA ILE A 238 -18.76 11.98 -20.62
C ILE A 238 -18.90 11.03 -19.42
N PRO A 239 -19.60 9.89 -19.55
CA PRO A 239 -19.64 8.87 -18.52
C PRO A 239 -18.23 8.43 -18.13
N ILE A 240 -18.01 8.25 -16.84
CA ILE A 240 -16.71 7.78 -16.31
C ILE A 240 -16.46 6.37 -16.82
N ASP A 241 -15.47 6.20 -17.72
CA ASP A 241 -15.08 4.87 -18.21
C ASP A 241 -13.97 4.29 -17.33
N ARG A 242 -14.22 3.09 -16.80
CA ARG A 242 -13.26 2.33 -15.98
C ARG A 242 -11.93 2.08 -16.68
N LYS A 243 -11.92 1.91 -18.02
CA LYS A 243 -10.68 1.70 -18.80
C LYS A 243 -9.89 2.99 -18.89
N ALA A 244 -10.57 4.11 -19.11
CA ALA A 244 -9.95 5.43 -19.14
C ALA A 244 -9.33 5.77 -17.78
N LEU A 245 -10.03 5.50 -16.66
CA LEU A 245 -9.49 5.70 -15.32
C LEU A 245 -8.26 4.84 -15.06
N ALA A 246 -8.29 3.56 -15.44
CA ALA A 246 -7.17 2.64 -15.26
C ALA A 246 -5.95 3.09 -16.09
N SER A 247 -6.14 3.42 -17.36
CA SER A 247 -5.08 3.87 -18.26
C SER A 247 -4.45 5.18 -17.77
N HIS A 248 -5.27 6.18 -17.42
CA HIS A 248 -4.79 7.47 -16.95
C HIS A 248 -3.96 7.35 -15.65
N THR A 249 -4.47 6.60 -14.66
CA THR A 249 -3.75 6.42 -13.40
C THR A 249 -2.46 5.61 -13.59
N GLN A 250 -2.48 4.60 -14.48
CA GLN A 250 -1.28 3.84 -14.84
C GLN A 250 -0.22 4.71 -15.48
N GLU A 251 -0.60 5.56 -16.45
CA GLU A 251 0.32 6.44 -17.17
C GLU A 251 1.00 7.44 -16.22
N GLN A 252 0.25 8.08 -15.32
CA GLN A 252 0.81 9.00 -14.32
C GLN A 252 1.89 8.33 -13.48
N ILE A 253 1.63 7.11 -13.00
CA ILE A 253 2.57 6.36 -12.17
C ILE A 253 3.78 5.90 -12.99
N ALA A 254 3.56 5.37 -14.20
CA ALA A 254 4.61 4.89 -15.09
C ALA A 254 5.63 6.00 -15.44
N LEU A 255 5.14 7.16 -15.88
CA LEU A 255 5.97 8.31 -16.19
C LEU A 255 6.78 8.81 -14.98
N HIS A 256 6.20 8.75 -13.79
CA HIS A 256 6.90 9.13 -12.56
C HIS A 256 8.02 8.14 -12.22
N LEU A 257 7.72 6.83 -12.23
CA LEU A 257 8.69 5.81 -11.89
C LEU A 257 9.84 5.75 -12.88
N GLU A 258 9.57 5.94 -14.18
CA GLU A 258 10.61 6.03 -15.21
C GLU A 258 11.61 7.14 -14.93
N LYS A 259 11.13 8.32 -14.52
CA LYS A 259 12.00 9.46 -14.18
C LYS A 259 12.73 9.32 -12.84
N ARG A 260 12.12 8.59 -11.90
CA ARG A 260 12.57 8.56 -10.50
C ARG A 260 13.47 7.36 -10.18
N CYS A 261 13.28 6.23 -10.88
CA CYS A 261 13.96 4.96 -10.60
C CYS A 261 15.05 4.60 -11.62
N ASN A 262 15.14 5.32 -12.73
CA ASN A 262 16.20 5.25 -13.74
C ASN A 262 17.09 6.50 -13.64
#